data_d9365885531679abc9da901ab89d3693
#
_entry.id   d9365885531679abc9da901ab89d3693
#
_cell.length_a   1.000
_cell.length_b   1.000
_cell.length_c   1.000
_cell.angle_alpha   90.00
_cell.angle_beta   90.00
_cell.angle_gamma   90.00
#
_symmetry.space_group_name_H-M   'P 1'
#
loop_
_entity.id
_entity.type
_entity.pdbx_description
1 polymer ?
#
loop_
_entity_poly.entity_id
_entity_poly.type
_entity_poly.pdbx_seq_one_letter_code
_entity_poly.pdbx_strand_id
1 'polypeptide(L)'
;MTFSLKVDAEKFRGHLVSTMNSHATAGAELVPVIKGNGYGFGRRLLADEASRLGCNRIAIGTVWELGQALADFAGQILVLEPFNASDESAVAQWRTQLEHNAARVIVTVSNLDLAAVRSAGAKNVYLEGKTSLSRFGILHHDMQSIANFNDLNVLGLSLHLPIVQSASKVDATTEISSAFNGATLSQSMTETWNWIVLYQELSAKHPLPKHLSLSHISENQVKSLKKMMQSYNFDLAIEVRVGTKLWLGEPSALQATGTVLQIHEITHKQTVGYQQTETGNNKRLIIVSGGTAHGVAMAAPSNASSLRKKSVAIAEGFSQAIGKVRSPFSYKGKNLDFVEPPHMQVSMLWSNDGSIAIGDELNCNVRNTTSSFDCVLGLD
;
A
#
# COMPACT_ATOMS: atom_id res chain seq x y z
N MET A 1 6.44 -25.15 11.55
CA MET A 1 7.40 -24.11 11.22
C MET A 1 6.58 -22.85 11.09
N THR A 2 6.83 -21.84 11.92
CA THR A 2 5.93 -20.68 11.92
C THR A 2 6.73 -19.39 11.83
N PHE A 3 6.47 -18.65 10.77
CA PHE A 3 6.84 -17.25 10.63
C PHE A 3 5.58 -16.43 10.78
N SER A 4 5.44 -15.69 11.87
CA SER A 4 4.16 -15.07 12.27
C SER A 4 4.24 -13.56 12.38
N LEU A 5 3.10 -12.91 12.15
CA LEU A 5 2.85 -11.53 12.52
C LEU A 5 2.00 -11.51 13.79
N LYS A 6 2.55 -11.03 14.89
CA LYS A 6 1.83 -10.78 16.13
C LYS A 6 1.27 -9.37 16.13
N VAL A 7 0.00 -9.24 16.49
CA VAL A 7 -0.71 -7.96 16.51
C VAL A 7 -1.29 -7.70 17.88
N ASP A 8 -0.96 -6.55 18.46
CA ASP A 8 -1.65 -6.01 19.62
C ASP A 8 -2.99 -5.43 19.12
N ALA A 9 -4.07 -6.19 19.31
CA ALA A 9 -5.39 -5.84 18.79
C ALA A 9 -5.92 -4.52 19.31
N GLU A 10 -5.67 -4.18 20.56
CA GLU A 10 -6.14 -2.92 21.16
C GLU A 10 -5.47 -1.72 20.51
N LYS A 11 -4.15 -1.71 20.42
CA LYS A 11 -3.41 -0.64 19.75
C LYS A 11 -3.73 -0.55 18.26
N PHE A 12 -3.77 -1.69 17.58
CA PHE A 12 -4.06 -1.75 16.16
C PHE A 12 -5.45 -1.19 15.84
N ARG A 13 -6.49 -1.74 16.47
CA ARG A 13 -7.88 -1.30 16.26
C ARG A 13 -8.11 0.13 16.75
N GLY A 14 -7.48 0.53 17.85
CA GLY A 14 -7.49 1.92 18.31
C GLY A 14 -6.93 2.89 17.28
N HIS A 15 -5.82 2.53 16.63
CA HIS A 15 -5.25 3.30 15.51
C HIS A 15 -6.19 3.37 14.30
N LEU A 16 -6.82 2.26 13.91
CA LEU A 16 -7.77 2.22 12.80
C LEU A 16 -8.94 3.19 13.04
N VAL A 17 -9.58 3.10 14.19
CA VAL A 17 -10.70 3.98 14.59
C VAL A 17 -10.27 5.45 14.64
N SER A 18 -9.11 5.75 15.23
CA SER A 18 -8.55 7.11 15.28
C SER A 18 -8.32 7.67 13.88
N THR A 19 -7.77 6.87 12.97
CA THR A 19 -7.52 7.28 11.58
C THR A 19 -8.83 7.57 10.84
N MET A 20 -9.84 6.72 10.99
CA MET A 20 -11.16 6.95 10.41
C MET A 20 -11.81 8.23 10.93
N ASN A 21 -11.83 8.42 12.23
CA ASN A 21 -12.41 9.61 12.87
C ASN A 21 -11.69 10.89 12.43
N SER A 22 -10.39 10.85 12.23
CA SER A 22 -9.61 12.00 11.76
C SER A 22 -10.02 12.41 10.33
N HIS A 23 -10.24 11.45 9.42
CA HIS A 23 -10.71 11.72 8.07
C HIS A 23 -12.17 12.22 8.07
N ALA A 24 -13.05 11.60 8.86
CA ALA A 24 -14.44 12.04 9.02
C ALA A 24 -14.52 13.48 9.56
N THR A 25 -13.72 13.80 10.57
CA THR A 25 -13.62 15.18 11.13
C THR A 25 -13.06 16.18 10.11
N ALA A 26 -12.26 15.72 9.15
CA ALA A 26 -11.78 16.54 8.04
C ALA A 26 -12.85 16.73 6.92
N GLY A 27 -13.95 16.00 6.98
CA GLY A 27 -15.03 16.02 5.99
C GLY A 27 -14.78 15.08 4.80
N ALA A 28 -14.07 13.98 5.03
CA ALA A 28 -13.85 12.94 4.02
C ALA A 28 -14.23 11.56 4.53
N GLU A 29 -14.77 10.71 3.64
CA GLU A 29 -14.92 9.27 3.87
C GLU A 29 -13.58 8.57 3.66
N LEU A 30 -13.23 7.60 4.52
CA LEU A 30 -12.04 6.79 4.35
C LEU A 30 -12.38 5.49 3.62
N VAL A 31 -11.64 5.20 2.54
CA VAL A 31 -11.71 3.93 1.80
C VAL A 31 -10.44 3.12 2.06
N PRO A 32 -10.54 1.98 2.79
CA PRO A 32 -9.41 1.12 3.04
C PRO A 32 -8.85 0.49 1.77
N VAL A 33 -7.53 0.52 1.59
CA VAL A 33 -6.83 -0.15 0.47
C VAL A 33 -6.24 -1.45 0.99
N ILE A 34 -6.64 -2.60 0.40
CA ILE A 34 -6.21 -3.94 0.83
C ILE A 34 -5.44 -4.72 -0.23
N LYS A 35 -4.81 -4.03 -1.17
CA LYS A 35 -4.13 -4.60 -2.35
C LYS A 35 -2.91 -5.47 -2.04
N GLY A 36 -2.51 -6.27 -3.03
CA GLY A 36 -1.30 -7.08 -3.00
C GLY A 36 -1.37 -8.18 -1.95
N ASN A 37 -0.33 -8.30 -1.12
CA ASN A 37 -0.28 -9.25 -0.01
C ASN A 37 -1.13 -8.82 1.22
N GLY A 38 -1.98 -7.79 1.10
CA GLY A 38 -2.73 -7.25 2.24
C GLY A 38 -1.81 -6.68 3.32
N TYR A 39 -0.73 -6.00 2.94
CA TYR A 39 0.23 -5.37 3.87
C TYR A 39 0.84 -6.35 4.90
N GLY A 40 0.91 -7.64 4.55
CA GLY A 40 1.37 -8.70 5.44
C GLY A 40 0.28 -9.39 6.26
N PHE A 41 -0.90 -8.79 6.40
CA PHE A 41 -2.02 -9.40 7.12
C PHE A 41 -2.82 -10.41 6.27
N GLY A 42 -2.69 -10.33 4.94
CA GLY A 42 -3.59 -11.00 4.01
C GLY A 42 -4.86 -10.19 3.76
N ARG A 43 -5.38 -10.25 2.53
CA ARG A 43 -6.52 -9.42 2.11
C ARG A 43 -7.82 -9.73 2.85
N ARG A 44 -8.08 -11.02 3.15
CA ARG A 44 -9.28 -11.46 3.87
C ARG A 44 -9.38 -10.80 5.25
N LEU A 45 -8.33 -10.88 6.06
CA LEU A 45 -8.31 -10.28 7.40
C LEU A 45 -8.54 -8.77 7.33
N LEU A 46 -7.93 -8.09 6.34
CA LEU A 46 -8.16 -6.65 6.17
C LEU A 46 -9.57 -6.31 5.66
N ALA A 47 -10.22 -7.19 4.90
CA ALA A 47 -11.63 -7.03 4.52
C ALA A 47 -12.55 -7.19 5.74
N ASP A 48 -12.24 -8.14 6.63
CA ASP A 48 -12.95 -8.32 7.89
C ASP A 48 -12.80 -7.10 8.80
N GLU A 49 -11.59 -6.55 8.96
CA GLU A 49 -11.38 -5.32 9.74
C GLU A 49 -12.03 -4.09 9.10
N ALA A 50 -12.04 -3.98 7.75
CA ALA A 50 -12.78 -2.92 7.05
C ALA A 50 -14.30 -3.03 7.29
N SER A 51 -14.84 -4.25 7.31
CA SER A 51 -16.24 -4.51 7.64
C SER A 51 -16.55 -4.16 9.11
N ARG A 52 -15.66 -4.50 10.04
CA ARG A 52 -15.75 -4.13 11.47
C ARG A 52 -15.77 -2.61 11.67
N LEU A 53 -15.01 -1.88 10.85
CA LEU A 53 -15.01 -0.42 10.85
C LEU A 53 -16.29 0.20 10.23
N GLY A 54 -17.19 -0.61 9.67
CA GLY A 54 -18.41 -0.13 9.01
C GLY A 54 -18.16 0.48 7.62
N CYS A 55 -17.03 0.16 6.97
CA CYS A 55 -16.75 0.66 5.63
C CYS A 55 -17.69 0.06 4.60
N ASN A 56 -18.28 0.91 3.74
CA ASN A 56 -19.15 0.47 2.64
C ASN A 56 -18.37 0.13 1.36
N ARG A 57 -17.09 0.49 1.33
CA ARG A 57 -16.21 0.32 0.16
C ARG A 57 -14.80 -0.02 0.61
N ILE A 58 -14.14 -0.89 -0.18
CA ILE A 58 -12.69 -1.15 -0.10
C ILE A 58 -12.07 -0.93 -1.48
N ALA A 59 -10.75 -0.74 -1.51
CA ALA A 59 -9.99 -0.67 -2.76
C ALA A 59 -8.93 -1.78 -2.82
N ILE A 60 -8.86 -2.43 -3.97
CA ILE A 60 -7.89 -3.50 -4.28
C ILE A 60 -6.93 -3.06 -5.39
N GLY A 61 -5.86 -3.82 -5.64
CA GLY A 61 -4.86 -3.48 -6.66
C GLY A 61 -5.36 -3.73 -8.07
N THR A 62 -5.65 -4.98 -8.39
CA THR A 62 -5.88 -5.45 -9.76
C THR A 62 -7.15 -6.29 -9.87
N VAL A 63 -7.60 -6.54 -11.09
CA VAL A 63 -8.75 -7.42 -11.37
C VAL A 63 -8.52 -8.86 -10.87
N TRP A 64 -7.28 -9.30 -10.78
CA TRP A 64 -6.92 -10.65 -10.30
C TRP A 64 -7.20 -10.85 -8.80
N GLU A 65 -7.31 -9.77 -8.05
CA GLU A 65 -7.67 -9.77 -6.63
C GLU A 65 -9.20 -9.78 -6.40
N LEU A 66 -9.98 -9.49 -7.46
CA LEU A 66 -11.40 -9.15 -7.36
C LEU A 66 -12.27 -10.33 -6.90
N GLY A 67 -12.02 -11.54 -7.41
CA GLY A 67 -12.82 -12.71 -7.02
C GLY A 67 -12.77 -12.99 -5.53
N GLN A 68 -11.58 -12.95 -4.92
CA GLN A 68 -11.42 -13.12 -3.48
C GLN A 68 -12.04 -11.95 -2.70
N ALA A 69 -11.83 -10.72 -3.16
CA ALA A 69 -12.38 -9.54 -2.49
C ALA A 69 -13.92 -9.54 -2.48
N LEU A 70 -14.56 -10.02 -3.57
CA LEU A 70 -16.04 -10.17 -3.65
C LEU A 70 -16.57 -11.22 -2.67
N ALA A 71 -15.80 -12.25 -2.40
CA ALA A 71 -16.16 -13.29 -1.43
C ALA A 71 -15.98 -12.80 0.03
N ASP A 72 -14.94 -12.02 0.30
CA ASP A 72 -14.56 -11.60 1.65
C ASP A 72 -15.24 -10.30 2.12
N PHE A 73 -15.77 -9.48 1.22
CA PHE A 73 -16.33 -8.17 1.55
C PHE A 73 -17.71 -7.97 0.88
N ALA A 74 -18.71 -7.60 1.65
CA ALA A 74 -20.10 -7.45 1.15
C ALA A 74 -20.36 -6.12 0.42
N GLY A 75 -19.57 -5.08 0.66
CA GLY A 75 -19.74 -3.74 0.10
C GLY A 75 -19.23 -3.59 -1.34
N GLN A 76 -18.97 -2.34 -1.75
CA GLN A 76 -18.42 -2.01 -3.06
C GLN A 76 -16.90 -2.24 -3.09
N ILE A 77 -16.40 -2.63 -4.26
CA ILE A 77 -14.98 -2.90 -4.48
C ILE A 77 -14.46 -2.01 -5.61
N LEU A 78 -13.54 -1.10 -5.28
CA LEU A 78 -12.83 -0.28 -6.23
C LEU A 78 -11.55 -0.99 -6.67
N VAL A 79 -11.38 -1.21 -7.97
CA VAL A 79 -10.13 -1.72 -8.55
C VAL A 79 -9.27 -0.55 -8.98
N LEU A 80 -8.08 -0.43 -8.38
CA LEU A 80 -7.19 0.73 -8.55
C LEU A 80 -6.40 0.71 -9.86
N GLU A 81 -6.07 -0.48 -10.38
CA GLU A 81 -5.46 -0.61 -11.70
C GLU A 81 -6.51 -0.27 -12.77
N PRO A 82 -6.21 0.70 -13.65
CA PRO A 82 -7.15 1.07 -14.67
C PRO A 82 -7.43 -0.07 -15.67
N PHE A 83 -8.64 -0.13 -16.15
CA PHE A 83 -9.01 -1.04 -17.24
C PHE A 83 -8.14 -0.79 -18.47
N ASN A 84 -7.57 -1.85 -19.01
CA ASN A 84 -6.76 -1.83 -20.23
C ASN A 84 -7.31 -2.82 -21.26
N ALA A 85 -7.88 -2.30 -22.34
CA ALA A 85 -8.46 -3.09 -23.42
C ALA A 85 -7.42 -3.95 -24.19
N SER A 86 -6.14 -3.59 -24.13
CA SER A 86 -5.06 -4.31 -24.80
C SER A 86 -4.54 -5.52 -24.01
N ASP A 87 -4.92 -5.67 -22.73
CA ASP A 87 -4.61 -6.86 -21.94
C ASP A 87 -5.76 -7.85 -22.03
N GLU A 88 -5.69 -8.76 -23.01
CA GLU A 88 -6.76 -9.73 -23.26
C GLU A 88 -7.04 -10.62 -22.05
N SER A 89 -6.01 -11.01 -21.30
CA SER A 89 -6.15 -11.84 -20.11
C SER A 89 -6.90 -11.09 -19.01
N ALA A 90 -6.56 -9.82 -18.77
CA ALA A 90 -7.26 -8.98 -17.81
C ALA A 90 -8.71 -8.71 -18.26
N VAL A 91 -8.94 -8.47 -19.58
CA VAL A 91 -10.30 -8.28 -20.13
C VAL A 91 -11.17 -9.52 -19.93
N ALA A 92 -10.62 -10.72 -20.15
CA ALA A 92 -11.33 -11.97 -19.88
C ALA A 92 -11.71 -12.10 -18.41
N GLN A 93 -10.78 -11.77 -17.50
CA GLN A 93 -11.02 -11.77 -16.07
C GLN A 93 -12.08 -10.72 -15.66
N TRP A 94 -12.03 -9.50 -16.24
CA TRP A 94 -13.04 -8.47 -16.03
C TRP A 94 -14.45 -8.97 -16.40
N ARG A 95 -14.60 -9.56 -17.58
CA ARG A 95 -15.88 -10.12 -18.04
C ARG A 95 -16.44 -11.16 -17.06
N THR A 96 -15.60 -12.10 -16.64
CA THR A 96 -15.99 -13.14 -15.68
C THR A 96 -16.47 -12.55 -14.35
N GLN A 97 -15.73 -11.57 -13.81
CA GLN A 97 -16.08 -11.00 -12.52
C GLN A 97 -17.28 -10.04 -12.58
N LEU A 98 -17.44 -9.31 -13.68
CA LEU A 98 -18.52 -8.34 -13.84
C LEU A 98 -19.86 -8.97 -14.21
N GLU A 99 -19.89 -10.18 -14.76
CA GLU A 99 -21.12 -10.87 -15.18
C GLU A 99 -22.21 -10.84 -14.10
N HIS A 100 -21.83 -11.11 -12.85
CA HIS A 100 -22.76 -11.17 -11.71
C HIS A 100 -22.55 -10.08 -10.66
N ASN A 101 -21.45 -9.31 -10.75
CA ASN A 101 -21.04 -8.39 -9.70
C ASN A 101 -20.89 -6.93 -10.13
N ALA A 102 -21.33 -6.58 -11.35
CA ALA A 102 -21.14 -5.23 -11.92
C ALA A 102 -21.74 -4.10 -11.05
N ALA A 103 -22.75 -4.37 -10.24
CA ALA A 103 -23.35 -3.38 -9.32
C ALA A 103 -22.44 -3.05 -8.13
N ARG A 104 -21.58 -3.99 -7.71
CA ARG A 104 -20.67 -3.84 -6.57
C ARG A 104 -19.26 -3.42 -6.97
N VAL A 105 -18.90 -3.62 -8.24
CA VAL A 105 -17.54 -3.37 -8.73
C VAL A 105 -17.44 -1.99 -9.34
N ILE A 106 -16.41 -1.27 -8.99
CA ILE A 106 -16.06 0.05 -9.53
C ILE A 106 -14.77 -0.09 -10.32
N VAL A 107 -14.82 0.22 -11.60
CA VAL A 107 -13.69 0.14 -12.52
C VAL A 107 -13.01 1.50 -12.61
N THR A 108 -11.68 1.56 -12.46
CA THR A 108 -10.92 2.78 -12.74
C THR A 108 -10.67 2.89 -14.23
N VAL A 109 -10.91 4.08 -14.80
CA VAL A 109 -10.72 4.38 -16.22
C VAL A 109 -9.69 5.48 -16.35
N SER A 110 -8.60 5.23 -17.08
CA SER A 110 -7.49 6.16 -17.31
C SER A 110 -7.32 6.60 -18.76
N ASN A 111 -8.26 6.20 -19.61
CA ASN A 111 -8.37 6.63 -21.02
C ASN A 111 -9.84 6.78 -21.42
N LEU A 112 -10.09 7.21 -22.64
CA LEU A 112 -11.46 7.45 -23.13
C LEU A 112 -12.07 6.28 -23.90
N ASP A 113 -11.47 5.09 -23.85
CA ASP A 113 -12.05 3.88 -24.47
C ASP A 113 -13.19 3.30 -23.60
N LEU A 114 -14.23 4.10 -23.43
CA LEU A 114 -15.41 3.75 -22.65
C LEU A 114 -16.23 2.62 -23.30
N ALA A 115 -16.08 2.43 -24.61
CA ALA A 115 -16.76 1.35 -25.33
C ALA A 115 -16.23 -0.03 -24.89
N ALA A 116 -14.91 -0.18 -24.78
CA ALA A 116 -14.30 -1.42 -24.30
C ALA A 116 -14.66 -1.71 -22.84
N VAL A 117 -14.67 -0.70 -21.97
CA VAL A 117 -15.09 -0.82 -20.57
C VAL A 117 -16.52 -1.35 -20.45
N ARG A 118 -17.44 -0.79 -21.25
CA ARG A 118 -18.84 -1.27 -21.32
C ARG A 118 -18.94 -2.70 -21.84
N SER A 119 -18.22 -3.01 -22.92
CA SER A 119 -18.27 -4.36 -23.51
C SER A 119 -17.69 -5.43 -22.59
N ALA A 120 -16.89 -5.05 -21.59
CA ALA A 120 -16.46 -5.92 -20.52
C ALA A 120 -17.52 -6.11 -19.40
N GLY A 121 -18.66 -5.41 -19.46
CA GLY A 121 -19.75 -5.52 -18.49
C GLY A 121 -19.72 -4.52 -17.34
N ALA A 122 -18.84 -3.53 -17.36
CA ALA A 122 -18.77 -2.52 -16.30
C ALA A 122 -20.03 -1.65 -16.26
N LYS A 123 -20.45 -1.32 -15.04
CA LYS A 123 -21.57 -0.38 -14.76
C LYS A 123 -21.08 0.86 -14.05
N ASN A 124 -20.22 0.71 -13.04
CA ASN A 124 -19.73 1.81 -12.22
C ASN A 124 -18.27 2.11 -12.54
N VAL A 125 -17.93 3.37 -12.73
CA VAL A 125 -16.56 3.79 -13.06
C VAL A 125 -16.12 5.02 -12.27
N TYR A 126 -14.81 5.10 -11.95
CA TYR A 126 -14.12 6.34 -11.65
C TYR A 126 -13.30 6.77 -12.85
N LEU A 127 -13.33 8.08 -13.17
CA LEU A 127 -12.43 8.68 -14.15
C LEU A 127 -11.15 9.09 -13.43
N GLU A 128 -10.02 8.48 -13.75
CA GLU A 128 -8.73 8.83 -13.14
C GLU A 128 -8.07 9.97 -13.92
N GLY A 129 -7.87 11.12 -13.28
CA GLY A 129 -7.12 12.23 -13.82
C GLY A 129 -5.61 12.03 -13.68
N LYS A 130 -4.84 12.38 -14.72
CA LYS A 130 -3.37 12.30 -14.68
C LYS A 130 -2.80 13.36 -13.74
N THR A 131 -1.98 12.92 -12.80
CA THR A 131 -1.26 13.78 -11.85
C THR A 131 0.24 13.76 -12.14
N SER A 132 1.02 14.53 -11.40
CA SER A 132 2.49 14.52 -11.45
C SER A 132 3.12 13.18 -11.08
N LEU A 133 2.36 12.26 -10.48
CA LEU A 133 2.79 10.86 -10.33
C LEU A 133 3.10 10.20 -11.67
N SER A 134 2.44 10.65 -12.76
CA SER A 134 2.67 10.23 -14.15
C SER A 134 2.61 8.72 -14.38
N ARG A 135 1.80 7.99 -13.58
CA ARG A 135 1.63 6.55 -13.70
C ARG A 135 0.48 6.18 -14.64
N PHE A 136 -0.70 6.71 -14.36
CA PHE A 136 -1.94 6.54 -15.13
C PHE A 136 -2.68 7.88 -15.20
N GLY A 137 -3.80 7.90 -15.93
CA GLY A 137 -4.77 8.98 -15.89
C GLY A 137 -5.00 9.68 -17.21
N ILE A 138 -6.20 10.18 -17.38
CA ILE A 138 -6.68 10.98 -18.52
C ILE A 138 -6.04 12.36 -18.44
N LEU A 139 -5.57 12.89 -19.55
CA LEU A 139 -5.05 14.26 -19.61
C LEU A 139 -6.19 15.29 -19.48
N HIS A 140 -5.88 16.49 -19.00
CA HIS A 140 -6.86 17.57 -18.84
C HIS A 140 -7.63 17.88 -20.14
N HIS A 141 -6.91 18.02 -21.26
CA HIS A 141 -7.52 18.36 -22.56
C HIS A 141 -8.36 17.20 -23.12
N ASP A 142 -7.97 15.95 -22.84
CA ASP A 142 -8.75 14.79 -23.25
C ASP A 142 -10.04 14.67 -22.42
N MET A 143 -9.97 14.96 -21.11
CA MET A 143 -11.13 14.97 -20.24
C MET A 143 -12.18 15.99 -20.68
N GLN A 144 -11.77 17.16 -21.18
CA GLN A 144 -12.67 18.19 -21.70
C GLN A 144 -13.44 17.74 -22.95
N SER A 145 -12.89 16.80 -23.72
CA SER A 145 -13.50 16.27 -24.95
C SER A 145 -14.49 15.13 -24.72
N ILE A 146 -14.69 14.70 -23.47
CA ILE A 146 -15.69 13.65 -23.17
C ILE A 146 -17.09 14.17 -23.50
N ALA A 147 -17.67 13.60 -24.56
CA ALA A 147 -18.98 14.02 -25.03
C ALA A 147 -20.13 13.20 -24.42
N ASN A 148 -19.89 11.95 -24.03
CA ASN A 148 -20.93 11.04 -23.56
C ASN A 148 -20.38 9.88 -22.75
N PHE A 149 -21.00 9.59 -21.60
CA PHE A 149 -20.65 8.46 -20.75
C PHE A 149 -21.47 7.21 -21.07
N ASN A 150 -22.52 7.32 -21.93
CA ASN A 150 -23.31 6.20 -22.49
C ASN A 150 -23.54 5.05 -21.51
N ASP A 151 -24.50 5.13 -20.66
CA ASP A 151 -24.93 4.05 -19.73
C ASP A 151 -23.91 3.62 -18.66
N LEU A 152 -22.71 4.22 -18.61
CA LEU A 152 -21.79 4.06 -17.49
C LEU A 152 -22.19 5.01 -16.36
N ASN A 153 -22.35 4.48 -15.18
CA ASN A 153 -22.51 5.25 -13.96
C ASN A 153 -21.14 5.77 -13.52
N VAL A 154 -20.81 7.01 -13.90
CA VAL A 154 -19.60 7.68 -13.43
C VAL A 154 -19.80 8.06 -11.96
N LEU A 155 -19.04 7.51 -11.06
CA LEU A 155 -19.14 7.80 -9.62
C LEU A 155 -18.39 9.08 -9.22
N GLY A 156 -17.42 9.50 -10.00
CA GLY A 156 -16.66 10.72 -9.74
C GLY A 156 -15.29 10.74 -10.40
N LEU A 157 -14.49 11.72 -9.98
CA LEU A 157 -13.09 11.88 -10.37
C LEU A 157 -12.18 11.20 -9.34
N SER A 158 -11.19 10.47 -9.82
CA SER A 158 -10.15 9.84 -9.00
C SER A 158 -8.79 10.46 -9.27
N LEU A 159 -8.02 10.80 -8.22
CA LEU A 159 -6.66 11.31 -8.35
C LEU A 159 -5.70 10.51 -7.50
N HIS A 160 -4.61 10.05 -8.10
CA HIS A 160 -3.52 9.38 -7.40
C HIS A 160 -2.33 10.33 -7.27
N LEU A 161 -2.18 10.93 -6.10
CA LEU A 161 -1.18 11.96 -5.84
C LEU A 161 0.18 11.35 -5.45
N PRO A 162 1.32 12.04 -5.67
CA PRO A 162 2.63 11.58 -5.21
C PRO A 162 2.76 11.65 -3.69
N ILE A 163 3.54 10.72 -3.12
CA ILE A 163 3.80 10.67 -1.67
C ILE A 163 4.74 11.80 -1.24
N VAL A 164 5.81 12.02 -2.01
CA VAL A 164 6.78 13.09 -1.76
C VAL A 164 6.33 14.31 -2.55
N GLN A 165 6.05 15.39 -1.83
CA GLN A 165 5.68 16.66 -2.44
C GLN A 165 6.93 17.53 -2.52
N SER A 166 7.39 17.80 -3.74
CA SER A 166 8.39 18.85 -3.95
C SER A 166 7.73 20.19 -3.67
N ALA A 167 8.47 21.11 -3.02
CA ALA A 167 8.09 22.51 -3.02
C ALA A 167 8.26 23.03 -4.45
N SER A 168 7.25 22.92 -5.28
CA SER A 168 7.29 23.49 -6.63
C SER A 168 6.86 24.94 -6.56
N LYS A 169 7.64 25.80 -7.17
CA LYS A 169 7.12 27.05 -7.72
C LYS A 169 6.19 26.64 -8.87
N VAL A 170 4.94 26.33 -8.54
CA VAL A 170 3.91 26.21 -9.56
C VAL A 170 3.64 27.63 -10.00
N ASP A 171 3.74 27.90 -11.30
CA ASP A 171 3.11 29.07 -11.90
C ASP A 171 1.59 28.91 -11.65
N ALA A 172 1.16 29.34 -10.48
CA ALA A 172 -0.23 29.43 -10.15
C ALA A 172 -0.82 30.44 -11.14
N THR A 173 -1.81 30.01 -11.91
CA THR A 173 -2.64 30.95 -12.63
C THR A 173 -3.10 32.01 -11.65
N THR A 174 -3.24 33.28 -12.10
CA THR A 174 -3.56 34.44 -11.25
C THR A 174 -4.79 34.20 -10.35
N GLU A 175 -5.71 33.31 -10.78
CA GLU A 175 -6.90 32.91 -10.03
C GLU A 175 -6.59 32.05 -8.78
N ILE A 176 -5.62 31.11 -8.87
CA ILE A 176 -5.22 30.27 -7.73
C ILE A 176 -4.53 31.12 -6.66
N SER A 177 -3.71 32.09 -7.07
CA SER A 177 -2.99 32.96 -6.14
C SER A 177 -3.93 33.89 -5.37
N SER A 178 -5.02 34.36 -5.97
CA SER A 178 -6.03 35.18 -5.31
C SER A 178 -6.88 34.39 -4.28
N ALA A 179 -7.18 33.13 -4.58
CA ALA A 179 -7.94 32.24 -3.68
C ALA A 179 -7.20 31.92 -2.37
N PHE A 180 -5.89 32.05 -2.36
CA PHE A 180 -5.03 31.64 -1.22
C PHE A 180 -4.38 32.78 -0.46
N ASN A 181 -4.76 34.05 -0.70
CA ASN A 181 -4.14 35.21 -0.04
C ASN A 181 -2.59 35.14 0.01
N GLY A 182 -1.98 34.68 -1.09
CA GLY A 182 -0.52 34.53 -1.19
C GLY A 182 0.09 33.31 -0.46
N ALA A 183 -0.72 32.38 0.05
CA ALA A 183 -0.19 31.15 0.64
C ALA A 183 0.37 30.23 -0.44
N THR A 184 1.58 29.69 -0.21
CA THR A 184 2.19 28.70 -1.11
C THR A 184 1.50 27.34 -0.92
N LEU A 185 0.78 26.87 -1.93
CA LEU A 185 0.20 25.54 -1.93
C LEU A 185 1.27 24.48 -2.19
N SER A 186 1.05 23.29 -1.65
CA SER A 186 1.81 22.13 -2.09
C SER A 186 1.41 21.74 -3.52
N GLN A 187 2.34 21.12 -4.27
CA GLN A 187 2.07 20.65 -5.63
C GLN A 187 0.78 19.80 -5.70
N SER A 188 0.60 18.87 -4.78
CA SER A 188 -0.60 18.01 -4.74
C SER A 188 -1.90 18.81 -4.53
N MET A 189 -1.86 19.87 -3.74
CA MET A 189 -3.03 20.76 -3.55
C MET A 189 -3.37 21.53 -4.81
N THR A 190 -2.36 22.07 -5.50
CA THR A 190 -2.54 22.78 -6.76
C THR A 190 -3.09 21.85 -7.84
N GLU A 191 -2.52 20.67 -8.00
CA GLU A 191 -3.00 19.67 -8.96
C GLU A 191 -4.45 19.28 -8.67
N THR A 192 -4.76 18.99 -7.41
CA THR A 192 -6.13 18.63 -7.00
C THR A 192 -7.10 19.75 -7.30
N TRP A 193 -6.72 21.00 -7.04
CA TRP A 193 -7.57 22.16 -7.32
C TRP A 193 -7.83 22.33 -8.81
N ASN A 194 -6.82 22.22 -9.66
CA ASN A 194 -6.96 22.32 -11.11
C ASN A 194 -7.93 21.25 -11.64
N TRP A 195 -7.87 20.04 -11.11
CA TRP A 195 -8.80 18.96 -11.45
C TRP A 195 -10.23 19.23 -10.94
N ILE A 196 -10.39 19.85 -9.77
CA ILE A 196 -11.71 20.24 -9.22
C ILE A 196 -12.35 21.29 -10.14
N VAL A 197 -11.60 22.30 -10.57
CA VAL A 197 -12.10 23.35 -11.48
C VAL A 197 -12.57 22.73 -12.80
N LEU A 198 -11.75 21.89 -13.42
CA LEU A 198 -12.14 21.18 -14.65
C LEU A 198 -13.37 20.31 -14.44
N TYR A 199 -13.44 19.58 -13.34
CA TYR A 199 -14.58 18.71 -13.05
C TYR A 199 -15.86 19.52 -12.82
N GLN A 200 -15.77 20.71 -12.23
CA GLN A 200 -16.88 21.64 -12.10
C GLN A 200 -17.38 22.11 -13.47
N GLU A 201 -16.48 22.47 -14.40
CA GLU A 201 -16.84 22.85 -15.77
C GLU A 201 -17.53 21.71 -16.53
N LEU A 202 -17.04 20.50 -16.37
CA LEU A 202 -17.65 19.29 -16.95
C LEU A 202 -19.02 19.01 -16.35
N SER A 203 -19.17 19.17 -15.03
CA SER A 203 -20.45 18.96 -14.34
C SER A 203 -21.52 19.96 -14.73
N ALA A 204 -21.16 21.11 -15.25
CA ALA A 204 -22.09 22.08 -15.83
C ALA A 204 -22.65 21.65 -17.21
N LYS A 205 -21.92 20.77 -17.92
CA LYS A 205 -22.27 20.28 -19.25
C LYS A 205 -22.88 18.87 -19.21
N HIS A 206 -22.49 18.08 -18.21
CA HIS A 206 -22.90 16.67 -18.04
C HIS A 206 -23.38 16.43 -16.61
N PRO A 207 -24.36 15.56 -16.39
CA PRO A 207 -24.86 15.20 -15.06
C PRO A 207 -23.84 14.29 -14.33
N LEU A 208 -22.69 14.83 -13.93
CA LEU A 208 -21.66 14.13 -13.18
C LEU A 208 -21.90 14.22 -11.67
N PRO A 209 -21.65 13.15 -10.92
CA PRO A 209 -21.77 13.19 -9.46
C PRO A 209 -20.69 14.10 -8.87
N LYS A 210 -21.07 14.82 -7.82
CA LYS A 210 -20.15 15.72 -7.09
C LYS A 210 -19.29 14.91 -6.11
N HIS A 211 -18.38 14.07 -6.62
CA HIS A 211 -17.55 13.18 -5.83
C HIS A 211 -16.11 13.13 -6.31
N LEU A 212 -15.17 13.15 -5.35
CA LEU A 212 -13.72 13.15 -5.56
C LEU A 212 -13.04 12.10 -4.71
N SER A 213 -12.34 11.16 -5.35
CA SER A 213 -11.57 10.10 -4.70
C SER A 213 -10.07 10.42 -4.75
N LEU A 214 -9.43 10.58 -3.60
CA LEU A 214 -8.04 11.01 -3.47
C LEU A 214 -7.17 9.95 -2.82
N SER A 215 -5.86 9.98 -3.09
CA SER A 215 -4.86 9.25 -2.32
C SER A 215 -3.72 10.19 -1.90
N HIS A 216 -2.98 9.82 -0.85
CA HIS A 216 -1.80 10.57 -0.37
C HIS A 216 -2.07 12.06 -0.06
N ILE A 217 -3.25 12.34 0.47
CA ILE A 217 -3.64 13.65 0.98
C ILE A 217 -3.83 13.57 2.50
N SER A 218 -3.41 14.60 3.22
CA SER A 218 -3.58 14.68 4.68
C SER A 218 -4.94 15.28 5.06
N GLU A 219 -5.38 15.03 6.28
CA GLU A 219 -6.61 15.54 6.85
C GLU A 219 -6.66 17.08 6.82
N ASN A 220 -5.51 17.73 7.07
CA ASN A 220 -5.42 19.21 6.99
C ASN A 220 -5.57 19.71 5.56
N GLN A 221 -5.03 18.99 4.58
CA GLN A 221 -5.23 19.32 3.16
C GLN A 221 -6.68 19.13 2.74
N VAL A 222 -7.36 18.07 3.21
CA VAL A 222 -8.81 17.87 3.00
C VAL A 222 -9.61 19.05 3.56
N LYS A 223 -9.35 19.47 4.81
CA LYS A 223 -9.99 20.65 5.42
C LYS A 223 -9.77 21.92 4.58
N SER A 224 -8.56 22.10 4.07
CA SER A 224 -8.23 23.24 3.21
C SER A 224 -8.99 23.20 1.88
N LEU A 225 -9.06 22.02 1.21
CA LEU A 225 -9.85 21.85 -0.01
C LEU A 225 -11.34 22.14 0.23
N LYS A 226 -11.92 21.67 1.32
CA LYS A 226 -13.32 21.92 1.66
C LYS A 226 -13.59 23.43 1.83
N LYS A 227 -12.72 24.15 2.54
CA LYS A 227 -12.83 25.62 2.67
C LYS A 227 -12.73 26.33 1.33
N MET A 228 -11.81 25.90 0.47
CA MET A 228 -11.67 26.47 -0.87
C MET A 228 -12.93 26.26 -1.70
N MET A 229 -13.43 25.03 -1.77
CA MET A 229 -14.65 24.72 -2.51
C MET A 229 -15.84 25.57 -2.04
N GLN A 230 -16.00 25.74 -0.71
CA GLN A 230 -17.05 26.59 -0.14
C GLN A 230 -16.92 28.05 -0.59
N SER A 231 -15.69 28.61 -0.66
CA SER A 231 -15.48 30.00 -1.11
C SER A 231 -15.83 30.22 -2.59
N TYR A 232 -15.87 29.13 -3.39
CA TYR A 232 -16.27 29.15 -4.81
C TYR A 232 -17.71 28.65 -5.04
N ASN A 233 -18.50 28.50 -3.98
CA ASN A 233 -19.88 28.00 -4.06
C ASN A 233 -19.97 26.63 -4.74
N PHE A 234 -18.96 25.78 -4.54
CA PHE A 234 -18.89 24.43 -5.06
C PHE A 234 -18.60 23.44 -3.93
N ASP A 235 -19.24 22.30 -3.93
CA ASP A 235 -19.00 21.25 -2.95
C ASP A 235 -18.91 19.88 -3.65
N LEU A 236 -17.87 19.13 -3.29
CA LEU A 236 -17.67 17.73 -3.68
C LEU A 236 -17.62 16.88 -2.40
N ALA A 237 -18.30 15.74 -2.40
CA ALA A 237 -18.02 14.71 -1.45
C ALA A 237 -16.58 14.21 -1.67
N ILE A 238 -15.80 14.13 -0.62
CA ILE A 238 -14.40 13.65 -0.69
C ILE A 238 -14.31 12.28 -0.06
N GLU A 239 -13.74 11.32 -0.75
CA GLU A 239 -13.21 10.09 -0.16
C GLU A 239 -11.69 10.06 -0.25
N VAL A 240 -11.04 9.45 0.76
CA VAL A 240 -9.59 9.27 0.79
C VAL A 240 -9.24 7.80 0.87
N ARG A 241 -8.51 7.31 -0.11
CA ARG A 241 -8.03 5.92 -0.17
C ARG A 241 -6.76 5.78 0.65
N VAL A 242 -6.81 4.99 1.72
CA VAL A 242 -5.71 4.85 2.69
C VAL A 242 -5.28 3.39 2.81
N GLY A 243 -4.00 3.12 2.56
CA GLY A 243 -3.39 1.79 2.70
C GLY A 243 -2.37 1.76 3.84
N THR A 244 -1.10 2.01 3.53
CA THR A 244 0.02 1.89 4.47
C THR A 244 -0.20 2.66 5.78
N LYS A 245 -0.70 3.89 5.71
CA LYS A 245 -0.97 4.70 6.91
C LYS A 245 -2.06 4.07 7.79
N LEU A 246 -3.07 3.44 7.20
CA LEU A 246 -4.13 2.77 7.94
C LEU A 246 -3.62 1.49 8.61
N TRP A 247 -3.02 0.59 7.84
CA TRP A 247 -2.70 -0.76 8.30
C TRP A 247 -1.36 -0.87 9.04
N LEU A 248 -0.40 0.00 8.74
CA LEU A 248 0.95 -0.01 9.30
C LEU A 248 1.30 1.30 10.05
N GLY A 249 0.31 2.14 10.33
CA GLY A 249 0.52 3.44 10.95
C GLY A 249 0.82 3.39 12.45
N GLU A 250 0.56 2.23 13.10
CA GLU A 250 0.93 1.96 14.51
C GLU A 250 1.94 0.81 14.56
N PRO A 251 3.24 1.08 14.31
CA PRO A 251 4.26 0.03 14.27
C PRO A 251 4.44 -0.71 15.58
N SER A 252 4.13 -0.07 16.72
CA SER A 252 4.26 -0.68 18.05
C SER A 252 3.23 -1.78 18.30
N ALA A 253 2.17 -1.84 17.46
CA ALA A 253 1.18 -2.90 17.49
C ALA A 253 1.61 -4.15 16.73
N LEU A 254 2.73 -4.12 15.99
CA LEU A 254 3.10 -5.15 15.02
C LEU A 254 4.46 -5.75 15.33
N GLN A 255 4.54 -7.06 15.40
CA GLN A 255 5.79 -7.78 15.64
C GLN A 255 5.88 -9.04 14.76
N ALA A 256 6.82 -9.06 13.84
CA ALA A 256 7.13 -10.26 13.07
C ALA A 256 8.11 -11.15 13.86
N THR A 257 7.84 -12.45 13.91
CA THR A 257 8.68 -13.43 14.62
C THR A 257 8.88 -14.69 13.81
N GLY A 258 10.09 -15.28 13.94
CA GLY A 258 10.40 -16.62 13.43
C GLY A 258 10.67 -17.59 14.59
N THR A 259 10.14 -18.80 14.52
CA THR A 259 10.37 -19.85 15.51
C THR A 259 11.70 -20.53 15.29
N VAL A 260 12.49 -20.72 16.33
CA VAL A 260 13.71 -21.53 16.32
C VAL A 260 13.34 -23.00 16.16
N LEU A 261 13.79 -23.60 15.07
CA LEU A 261 13.41 -24.98 14.69
C LEU A 261 14.46 -26.01 15.10
N GLN A 262 15.72 -25.63 15.01
CA GLN A 262 16.85 -26.51 15.30
C GLN A 262 18.05 -25.68 15.77
N ILE A 263 18.88 -26.29 16.62
CA ILE A 263 20.13 -25.71 17.07
C ILE A 263 21.22 -26.80 16.94
N HIS A 264 22.34 -26.44 16.34
CA HIS A 264 23.51 -27.29 16.26
C HIS A 264 24.66 -26.65 17.05
N GLU A 265 25.17 -27.37 18.05
CA GLU A 265 26.38 -26.95 18.77
C GLU A 265 27.60 -27.27 17.92
N ILE A 266 28.47 -26.26 17.76
CA ILE A 266 29.70 -26.37 16.96
C ILE A 266 30.86 -26.62 17.88
N THR A 267 31.32 -27.86 17.91
CA THR A 267 32.43 -28.31 18.78
C THR A 267 33.78 -28.32 18.09
N HIS A 268 33.81 -28.27 16.77
CA HIS A 268 35.03 -28.26 15.96
C HIS A 268 34.81 -27.45 14.68
N LYS A 269 35.89 -27.00 14.04
CA LYS A 269 35.79 -26.31 12.75
C LYS A 269 35.25 -27.22 11.66
N GLN A 270 34.22 -26.79 10.98
CA GLN A 270 33.55 -27.50 9.90
C GLN A 270 32.93 -26.50 8.91
N THR A 271 32.39 -26.99 7.83
CA THR A 271 31.58 -26.21 6.89
C THR A 271 30.11 -26.53 7.04
N VAL A 272 29.25 -25.53 6.79
CA VAL A 272 27.78 -25.68 6.90
C VAL A 272 27.07 -24.94 5.77
N GLY A 273 25.83 -25.32 5.51
CA GLY A 273 24.97 -24.70 4.51
C GLY A 273 25.29 -25.13 3.07
N TYR A 274 24.51 -24.58 2.12
CA TYR A 274 24.72 -24.85 0.69
C TYR A 274 26.04 -24.28 0.18
N GLN A 275 26.47 -23.15 0.73
CA GLN A 275 27.71 -22.50 0.35
C GLN A 275 28.94 -23.06 1.06
N GLN A 276 28.78 -24.10 1.91
CA GLN A 276 29.86 -24.69 2.70
C GLN A 276 30.65 -23.65 3.47
N THR A 277 29.91 -22.74 4.15
CA THR A 277 30.47 -21.63 4.92
C THR A 277 31.22 -22.17 6.14
N GLU A 278 32.46 -21.75 6.34
CA GLU A 278 33.26 -22.14 7.48
C GLU A 278 32.67 -21.62 8.79
N THR A 279 32.61 -22.48 9.82
CA THR A 279 32.05 -22.13 11.13
C THR A 279 32.90 -21.12 11.90
N GLY A 280 34.17 -20.98 11.58
CA GLY A 280 35.09 -20.05 12.25
C GLY A 280 35.14 -20.25 13.78
N ASN A 281 34.85 -19.17 14.52
CA ASN A 281 34.76 -19.16 15.99
C ASN A 281 33.32 -19.19 16.52
N ASN A 282 32.33 -19.40 15.65
CA ASN A 282 30.94 -19.50 16.05
C ASN A 282 30.68 -20.81 16.80
N LYS A 283 29.89 -20.73 17.86
CA LYS A 283 29.60 -21.89 18.76
C LYS A 283 28.27 -22.55 18.45
N ARG A 284 27.33 -21.87 17.83
CA ARG A 284 25.99 -22.37 17.60
C ARG A 284 25.45 -21.91 16.23
N LEU A 285 24.83 -22.84 15.55
CA LEU A 285 24.07 -22.64 14.34
C LEU A 285 22.58 -22.75 14.67
N ILE A 286 21.83 -21.68 14.43
CA ILE A 286 20.39 -21.59 14.67
C ILE A 286 19.66 -21.69 13.34
N ILE A 287 18.72 -22.63 13.24
CA ILE A 287 17.78 -22.71 12.13
C ILE A 287 16.46 -22.08 12.59
N VAL A 288 16.01 -21.02 11.91
CA VAL A 288 14.81 -20.29 12.26
C VAL A 288 13.83 -20.25 11.08
N SER A 289 12.52 -20.31 11.35
CA SER A 289 11.50 -20.12 10.33
C SER A 289 11.53 -18.70 9.78
N GLY A 290 11.19 -18.54 8.52
CA GLY A 290 11.28 -17.28 7.76
C GLY A 290 12.46 -17.31 6.81
N GLY A 291 12.15 -17.24 5.52
CA GLY A 291 13.10 -17.24 4.42
C GLY A 291 12.64 -16.32 3.29
N THR A 292 13.19 -16.51 2.09
CA THR A 292 12.90 -15.65 0.94
C THR A 292 11.44 -15.69 0.52
N ALA A 293 10.74 -16.82 0.67
CA ALA A 293 9.30 -16.94 0.42
C ALA A 293 8.45 -16.07 1.38
N HIS A 294 9.00 -15.74 2.55
CA HIS A 294 8.37 -14.84 3.52
C HIS A 294 8.83 -13.38 3.37
N GLY A 295 9.69 -13.07 2.39
CA GLY A 295 10.23 -11.74 2.19
C GLY A 295 11.40 -11.38 3.11
N VAL A 296 11.99 -12.37 3.81
CA VAL A 296 13.18 -12.16 4.65
C VAL A 296 14.36 -11.76 3.78
N ALA A 297 15.08 -10.71 4.19
CA ALA A 297 16.19 -10.08 3.47
C ALA A 297 15.84 -9.50 2.08
N MET A 298 14.57 -9.39 1.72
CA MET A 298 14.16 -8.70 0.50
C MET A 298 14.10 -7.19 0.74
N ALA A 299 15.06 -6.47 0.16
CA ALA A 299 15.08 -5.00 0.18
C ALA A 299 14.51 -4.44 -1.13
N ALA A 300 13.61 -3.45 -1.03
CA ALA A 300 13.25 -2.67 -2.20
C ALA A 300 14.40 -1.71 -2.56
N PRO A 301 14.70 -1.48 -3.85
CA PRO A 301 15.67 -0.48 -4.26
C PRO A 301 15.35 0.87 -3.59
N SER A 302 16.27 1.42 -2.83
CA SER A 302 16.12 2.75 -2.24
C SER A 302 17.08 3.71 -2.95
N ASN A 303 16.54 4.79 -3.52
CA ASN A 303 17.39 5.89 -3.94
C ASN A 303 18.06 6.49 -2.69
N ALA A 304 19.38 6.29 -2.56
CA ALA A 304 20.17 6.87 -1.49
C ALA A 304 20.31 8.38 -1.72
N SER A 305 19.22 9.11 -1.46
CA SER A 305 19.15 10.57 -1.68
C SER A 305 19.86 11.39 -0.59
N SER A 306 20.25 10.79 0.53
CA SER A 306 20.97 11.47 1.61
C SER A 306 22.37 10.88 1.83
N LEU A 307 23.33 11.70 2.25
CA LEU A 307 24.69 11.28 2.60
C LEU A 307 24.70 10.16 3.65
N ARG A 308 23.79 10.22 4.64
CA ARG A 308 23.63 9.18 5.65
C ARG A 308 23.18 7.83 5.06
N LYS A 309 22.29 7.81 4.08
CA LYS A 309 21.87 6.57 3.40
C LYS A 309 23.00 6.01 2.54
N LYS A 310 23.80 6.87 1.91
CA LYS A 310 24.99 6.45 1.15
C LYS A 310 26.04 5.83 2.04
N SER A 311 26.32 6.40 3.20
CA SER A 311 27.29 5.83 4.14
C SER A 311 26.83 4.50 4.75
N VAL A 312 25.54 4.33 5.02
CA VAL A 312 24.97 3.05 5.46
C VAL A 312 25.13 1.98 4.38
N ALA A 313 24.80 2.30 3.11
CA ALA A 313 24.95 1.35 2.00
C ALA A 313 26.41 0.93 1.77
N ILE A 314 27.38 1.86 1.95
CA ILE A 314 28.82 1.54 1.87
C ILE A 314 29.24 0.63 3.02
N ALA A 315 28.77 0.89 4.25
CA ALA A 315 29.06 0.07 5.41
C ALA A 315 28.49 -1.34 5.29
N GLU A 316 27.27 -1.46 4.76
CA GLU A 316 26.63 -2.75 4.46
C GLU A 316 27.40 -3.52 3.38
N GLY A 317 27.80 -2.85 2.29
CA GLY A 317 28.62 -3.46 1.23
C GLY A 317 29.98 -3.92 1.75
N PHE A 318 30.62 -3.17 2.64
CA PHE A 318 31.88 -3.56 3.27
C PHE A 318 31.70 -4.76 4.22
N SER A 319 30.62 -4.79 5.02
CA SER A 319 30.27 -5.93 5.87
C SER A 319 30.05 -7.21 5.06
N GLN A 320 29.36 -7.11 3.92
CA GLN A 320 29.18 -8.21 2.99
C GLN A 320 30.53 -8.72 2.43
N ALA A 321 31.42 -7.81 2.07
CA ALA A 321 32.75 -8.16 1.54
C ALA A 321 33.64 -8.92 2.53
N ILE A 322 33.43 -8.73 3.85
CA ILE A 322 34.15 -9.47 4.91
C ILE A 322 33.37 -10.66 5.45
N GLY A 323 32.30 -11.10 4.76
CA GLY A 323 31.53 -12.30 5.10
C GLY A 323 30.64 -12.17 6.33
N LYS A 324 30.42 -10.96 6.86
CA LYS A 324 29.46 -10.68 7.95
C LYS A 324 28.20 -10.04 7.38
N VAL A 325 27.21 -10.86 7.10
CA VAL A 325 25.90 -10.36 6.61
C VAL A 325 24.94 -10.34 7.79
N ARG A 326 24.62 -9.11 8.23
CA ARG A 326 23.64 -8.91 9.31
C ARG A 326 22.27 -9.40 8.87
N SER A 327 21.63 -10.23 9.68
CA SER A 327 20.25 -10.67 9.42
C SER A 327 19.23 -9.67 10.00
N PRO A 328 17.97 -9.71 9.55
CA PRO A 328 16.89 -8.96 10.18
C PRO A 328 16.42 -9.60 11.51
N PHE A 329 16.95 -10.77 11.87
CA PHE A 329 16.58 -11.45 13.10
C PHE A 329 17.34 -10.93 14.31
N SER A 330 16.63 -10.84 15.45
CA SER A 330 17.22 -10.46 16.73
C SER A 330 16.61 -11.24 17.88
N TYR A 331 17.42 -11.46 18.92
CA TYR A 331 17.02 -12.08 20.18
C TYR A 331 17.41 -11.18 21.35
N LYS A 332 16.45 -10.85 22.23
CA LYS A 332 16.66 -9.92 23.37
C LYS A 332 17.40 -8.62 22.97
N GLY A 333 17.03 -8.07 21.83
CA GLY A 333 17.61 -6.81 21.31
C GLY A 333 18.98 -6.93 20.64
N LYS A 334 19.57 -8.13 20.55
CA LYS A 334 20.83 -8.38 19.85
C LYS A 334 20.54 -8.98 18.47
N ASN A 335 21.07 -8.32 17.42
CA ASN A 335 20.99 -8.83 16.06
C ASN A 335 21.86 -10.06 15.88
N LEU A 336 21.39 -11.01 15.07
CA LEU A 336 22.10 -12.21 14.67
C LEU A 336 22.64 -12.04 13.25
N ASP A 337 23.72 -12.72 12.90
CA ASP A 337 24.29 -12.70 11.56
C ASP A 337 23.84 -13.94 10.78
N PHE A 338 23.65 -13.79 9.47
CA PHE A 338 23.40 -14.91 8.58
C PHE A 338 24.63 -15.80 8.46
N VAL A 339 24.42 -17.09 8.31
CA VAL A 339 25.42 -18.07 7.89
C VAL A 339 25.67 -17.96 6.39
N GLU A 340 24.58 -17.88 5.64
CA GLU A 340 24.52 -17.76 4.20
C GLU A 340 23.19 -17.05 3.82
N PRO A 341 22.94 -16.68 2.56
CA PRO A 341 21.65 -16.14 2.15
C PRO A 341 20.48 -16.99 2.61
N PRO A 342 19.34 -16.39 3.02
CA PRO A 342 18.20 -17.15 3.51
C PRO A 342 17.70 -18.14 2.45
N HIS A 343 17.34 -19.34 2.90
CA HIS A 343 16.66 -20.33 2.09
C HIS A 343 15.20 -19.92 1.85
N MET A 344 14.43 -20.70 1.08
CA MET A 344 13.04 -20.34 0.79
C MET A 344 12.18 -20.27 2.05
N GLN A 345 12.29 -21.25 2.96
CA GLN A 345 11.41 -21.39 4.13
C GLN A 345 12.08 -21.04 5.46
N VAL A 346 13.41 -21.11 5.52
CA VAL A 346 14.18 -20.93 6.74
C VAL A 346 15.39 -20.04 6.52
N SER A 347 15.90 -19.50 7.62
CA SER A 347 17.18 -18.82 7.68
C SER A 347 18.13 -19.54 8.61
N MET A 348 19.42 -19.52 8.28
CA MET A 348 20.51 -20.06 9.10
C MET A 348 21.29 -18.90 9.73
N LEU A 349 21.39 -18.91 11.05
CA LEU A 349 21.95 -17.78 11.82
C LEU A 349 23.08 -18.25 12.72
N TRP A 350 24.12 -17.39 12.85
CA TRP A 350 25.15 -17.56 13.86
C TRP A 350 24.70 -17.02 15.22
N SER A 351 24.97 -17.77 16.29
CA SER A 351 24.78 -17.30 17.66
C SER A 351 25.86 -17.87 18.59
N ASN A 352 26.26 -17.05 19.57
CA ASN A 352 27.05 -17.49 20.71
C ASN A 352 26.24 -17.39 22.02
N ASP A 353 24.95 -17.06 21.93
CA ASP A 353 24.05 -16.96 23.08
C ASP A 353 23.49 -18.35 23.42
N GLY A 354 23.93 -18.91 24.54
CA GLY A 354 23.49 -20.22 25.06
C GLY A 354 22.04 -20.19 25.57
N SER A 355 21.40 -19.04 25.72
CA SER A 355 20.03 -18.93 26.24
C SER A 355 18.95 -19.18 25.20
N ILE A 356 19.31 -19.20 23.89
CA ILE A 356 18.35 -19.52 22.83
C ILE A 356 18.04 -21.01 22.84
N ALA A 357 16.76 -21.35 22.86
CA ALA A 357 16.26 -22.73 22.84
C ALA A 357 15.38 -23.01 21.61
N ILE A 358 15.23 -24.27 21.24
CA ILE A 358 14.28 -24.73 20.23
C ILE A 358 12.87 -24.35 20.69
N GLY A 359 12.07 -23.75 19.81
CA GLY A 359 10.75 -23.22 20.12
C GLY A 359 10.74 -21.74 20.52
N ASP A 360 11.90 -21.14 20.83
CA ASP A 360 11.98 -19.70 21.07
C ASP A 360 11.61 -18.91 19.80
N GLU A 361 11.12 -17.70 19.99
CA GLU A 361 10.80 -16.77 18.91
C GLU A 361 11.86 -15.69 18.78
N LEU A 362 12.38 -15.54 17.57
CA LEU A 362 13.28 -14.47 17.21
C LEU A 362 12.48 -13.34 16.54
N ASN A 363 12.67 -12.11 16.99
CA ASN A 363 12.10 -10.96 16.30
C ASN A 363 12.72 -10.81 14.92
N CYS A 364 11.92 -10.51 13.91
CA CYS A 364 12.38 -10.30 12.55
C CYS A 364 11.91 -8.94 12.00
N ASN A 365 12.85 -8.07 11.67
CA ASN A 365 12.53 -6.78 11.07
C ASN A 365 12.36 -6.94 9.55
N VAL A 366 11.11 -7.03 9.11
CA VAL A 366 10.74 -7.19 7.70
C VAL A 366 9.83 -6.05 7.24
N ARG A 367 9.77 -5.87 5.93
CA ARG A 367 8.87 -4.92 5.31
C ARG A 367 7.52 -5.59 5.02
N ASN A 368 6.49 -5.30 5.80
CA ASN A 368 5.17 -5.93 5.70
C ASN A 368 4.56 -5.90 4.28
N THR A 369 4.82 -4.84 3.50
CA THR A 369 4.33 -4.74 2.12
C THR A 369 4.95 -5.73 1.14
N THR A 370 6.05 -6.40 1.52
CA THR A 370 6.74 -7.42 0.71
C THR A 370 6.85 -8.75 1.43
N SER A 371 6.32 -8.84 2.66
CA SER A 371 6.39 -10.04 3.47
C SER A 371 5.06 -10.77 3.53
N SER A 372 5.11 -12.09 3.61
CA SER A 372 3.98 -12.96 3.89
C SER A 372 4.27 -13.74 5.16
N PHE A 373 3.23 -14.04 5.93
CA PHE A 373 3.32 -14.76 7.18
C PHE A 373 2.49 -16.04 7.09
N ASP A 374 2.92 -17.10 7.77
CA ASP A 374 2.16 -18.35 7.88
C ASP A 374 0.87 -18.13 8.68
N CYS A 375 0.92 -17.25 9.68
CA CYS A 375 -0.25 -16.83 10.44
C CYS A 375 -0.12 -15.39 10.98
N VAL A 376 -1.26 -14.76 11.19
CA VAL A 376 -1.42 -13.50 11.92
C VAL A 376 -2.11 -13.83 13.23
N LEU A 377 -1.55 -13.42 14.34
CA LEU A 377 -2.00 -13.73 15.69
C LEU A 377 -2.46 -12.47 16.42
N GLY A 378 -3.51 -12.59 17.23
CA GLY A 378 -3.99 -11.53 18.12
C GLY A 378 -5.13 -10.70 17.55
N LEU A 379 -5.72 -11.05 16.41
CA LEU A 379 -6.88 -10.37 15.82
C LEU A 379 -8.16 -11.23 15.79
N ASP A 380 -8.13 -12.38 16.46
CA ASP A 380 -9.26 -13.30 16.57
C ASP A 380 -10.50 -12.65 17.23
#